data_aaca023942d5509e64d3d783246d5dbb
#
_entry.id   aaca023942d5509e64d3d783246d5dbb
#
_cell.length_a   1.000
_cell.length_b   1.000
_cell.length_c   1.000
_cell.angle_alpha   90.00
_cell.angle_beta   90.00
_cell.angle_gamma   90.00
#
_symmetry.space_group_name_H-M   'P 1'
#
loop_
_entity.id
_entity.type
_entity.pdbx_description
1 polymer ?
#
loop_
_entity_poly.entity_id
_entity_poly.type
_entity_poly.pdbx_seq_one_letter_code
_entity_poly.pdbx_strand_id
1 'polypeptide(L)'
;MKTILILVGKTTDKHFLAGISDYAERIGHYIPFEITTIPELKNTKSLSEEQQKTMEGELILKQLQPSDTLVLLDEHGKELRSIELAKWLEQKQQTARRLVFVIGGPYGFSEAVYSRANDQLSLSRLTFSHQMVRLVFTEQIYRACTIIKGEPYHHE
;
A
#
# COMPACT_ATOMS: atom_id res chain seq x y z
N MET A 1 -13.94 6.45 7.56
CA MET A 1 -13.23 6.03 6.34
C MET A 1 -12.49 4.73 6.59
N LYS A 2 -12.61 3.77 5.71
CA LYS A 2 -11.87 2.50 5.80
C LYS A 2 -10.61 2.59 4.96
N THR A 3 -9.48 2.17 5.52
CA THR A 3 -8.19 2.09 4.81
C THR A 3 -7.85 0.63 4.55
N ILE A 4 -7.50 0.33 3.31
CA ILE A 4 -7.19 -1.03 2.87
C ILE A 4 -5.81 -1.04 2.23
N LEU A 5 -5.01 -2.04 2.57
CA LEU A 5 -3.75 -2.32 1.90
C LEU A 5 -3.91 -3.61 1.10
N ILE A 6 -3.75 -3.52 -0.20
CA ILE A 6 -3.76 -4.69 -1.09
C ILE A 6 -2.32 -5.11 -1.35
N LEU A 7 -2.04 -6.38 -1.10
CA LEU A 7 -0.75 -7.01 -1.36
C LEU A 7 -0.91 -8.06 -2.45
N VAL A 8 0.07 -8.18 -3.32
CA VAL A 8 0.12 -9.24 -4.33
C VAL A 8 1.05 -10.35 -3.84
N GLY A 9 0.47 -11.52 -3.59
CA GLY A 9 1.18 -12.66 -3.01
C GLY A 9 1.32 -12.57 -1.49
N LYS A 10 1.50 -13.72 -0.87
CA LYS A 10 1.63 -13.82 0.59
C LYS A 10 2.96 -13.23 1.07
N THR A 11 2.94 -12.70 2.28
CA THR A 11 4.17 -12.41 3.01
C THR A 11 4.70 -13.73 3.54
N THR A 12 5.90 -14.11 3.10
CA THR A 12 6.49 -15.44 3.40
C THR A 12 7.52 -15.41 4.51
N ASP A 13 8.18 -14.28 4.74
CA ASP A 13 9.15 -14.11 5.81
C ASP A 13 8.43 -13.96 7.14
N LYS A 14 8.74 -14.84 8.09
CA LYS A 14 8.10 -14.87 9.42
C LYS A 14 8.31 -13.59 10.21
N HIS A 15 9.49 -12.99 10.10
CA HIS A 15 9.82 -11.76 10.82
C HIS A 15 9.04 -10.58 10.26
N PHE A 16 8.93 -10.50 8.94
CA PHE A 16 8.14 -9.44 8.30
C PHE A 16 6.67 -9.62 8.58
N LEU A 17 6.16 -10.85 8.50
CA LEU A 17 4.75 -11.14 8.79
C LEU A 17 4.37 -10.72 10.21
N ALA A 18 5.20 -11.07 11.20
CA ALA A 18 4.97 -10.69 12.59
C ALA A 18 4.98 -9.16 12.77
N GLY A 19 5.94 -8.47 12.15
CA GLY A 19 6.04 -7.02 12.21
C GLY A 19 4.85 -6.33 11.54
N ILE A 20 4.45 -6.80 10.37
CA ILE A 20 3.29 -6.27 9.64
C ILE A 20 2.02 -6.43 10.47
N SER A 21 1.83 -7.61 11.06
CA SER A 21 0.66 -7.88 11.92
C SER A 21 0.63 -6.96 13.13
N ASP A 22 1.78 -6.73 13.76
CA ASP A 22 1.89 -5.84 14.92
C ASP A 22 1.51 -4.41 14.55
N TYR A 23 2.07 -3.87 13.46
CA TYR A 23 1.73 -2.51 13.03
C TYR A 23 0.29 -2.40 12.53
N ALA A 24 -0.23 -3.41 11.85
CA ALA A 24 -1.62 -3.42 11.41
C ALA A 24 -2.59 -3.33 12.62
N GLU A 25 -2.30 -4.07 13.68
CA GLU A 25 -3.07 -4.00 14.91
C GLU A 25 -3.00 -2.61 15.54
N ARG A 26 -1.81 -2.01 15.61
CA ARG A 26 -1.63 -0.67 16.13
C ARG A 26 -2.39 0.37 15.32
N ILE A 27 -2.31 0.28 13.99
CA ILE A 27 -3.06 1.18 13.09
C ILE A 27 -4.56 1.08 13.37
N GLY A 28 -5.05 -0.14 13.61
CA GLY A 28 -6.46 -0.41 13.89
C GLY A 28 -7.01 0.32 15.12
N HIS A 29 -6.15 0.76 16.03
CA HIS A 29 -6.57 1.58 17.17
C HIS A 29 -6.85 3.04 16.79
N TYR A 30 -6.40 3.47 15.61
CA TYR A 30 -6.57 4.85 15.13
C TYR A 30 -7.61 4.95 14.01
N ILE A 31 -7.57 4.01 13.07
CA ILE A 31 -8.42 3.99 11.89
C ILE A 31 -8.82 2.54 11.57
N PRO A 32 -9.99 2.32 10.95
CA PRO A 32 -10.32 0.99 10.41
C PRO A 32 -9.30 0.64 9.32
N PHE A 33 -8.57 -0.44 9.52
CA PHE A 33 -7.49 -0.86 8.64
C PHE A 33 -7.57 -2.35 8.34
N GLU A 34 -7.43 -2.71 7.08
CA GLU A 34 -7.52 -4.10 6.61
C GLU A 34 -6.45 -4.38 5.57
N ILE A 35 -5.85 -5.55 5.62
CA ILE A 35 -4.91 -6.02 4.60
C ILE A 35 -5.59 -7.12 3.79
N THR A 36 -5.63 -6.95 2.48
CA THR A 36 -6.15 -7.93 1.53
C THR A 36 -5.00 -8.46 0.70
N THR A 37 -4.85 -9.78 0.63
CA THR A 37 -3.81 -10.41 -0.18
C THR A 37 -4.42 -11.04 -1.42
N ILE A 38 -3.93 -10.63 -2.58
CA ILE A 38 -4.30 -11.24 -3.87
C ILE A 38 -3.33 -12.39 -4.10
N PRO A 39 -3.84 -13.60 -4.44
CA PRO A 39 -2.96 -14.72 -4.74
C PRO A 39 -2.03 -14.43 -5.91
N GLU A 40 -0.81 -14.94 -5.84
CA GLU A 40 0.12 -14.87 -6.97
C GLU A 40 -0.42 -15.63 -8.18
N LEU A 41 -0.08 -15.15 -9.36
CA LEU A 41 -0.40 -15.84 -10.61
C LEU A 41 0.32 -17.17 -10.65
N LYS A 42 -0.38 -18.19 -11.17
CA LYS A 42 0.19 -19.53 -11.38
C LYS A 42 0.56 -19.71 -12.84
N ASN A 43 1.52 -20.61 -13.09
CA ASN A 43 1.93 -20.98 -14.45
C ASN A 43 2.42 -19.80 -15.29
N THR A 44 3.27 -18.97 -14.69
CA THR A 44 3.74 -17.72 -15.32
C THR A 44 4.91 -17.92 -16.29
N LYS A 45 5.46 -19.12 -16.41
CA LYS A 45 6.66 -19.37 -17.22
C LYS A 45 6.47 -19.03 -18.71
N SER A 46 5.26 -19.18 -19.22
CA SER A 46 4.93 -18.89 -20.61
C SER A 46 4.44 -17.44 -20.82
N LEU A 47 4.35 -16.65 -19.75
CA LEU A 47 3.83 -15.29 -19.82
C LEU A 47 4.96 -14.28 -19.87
N SER A 48 4.80 -13.25 -20.70
CA SER A 48 5.69 -12.08 -20.69
C SER A 48 5.45 -11.27 -19.41
N GLU A 49 6.40 -10.39 -19.09
CA GLU A 49 6.22 -9.45 -17.98
C GLU A 49 4.96 -8.59 -18.16
N GLU A 50 4.71 -8.16 -19.39
CA GLU A 50 3.53 -7.35 -19.73
C GLU A 50 2.24 -8.12 -19.52
N GLN A 51 2.19 -9.39 -19.92
CA GLN A 51 1.03 -10.24 -19.68
C GLN A 51 0.80 -10.45 -18.17
N GLN A 52 1.86 -10.66 -17.41
CA GLN A 52 1.76 -10.81 -15.95
C GLN A 52 1.22 -9.55 -15.29
N LYS A 53 1.72 -8.37 -15.68
CA LYS A 53 1.23 -7.09 -15.16
C LYS A 53 -0.26 -6.90 -15.47
N THR A 54 -0.67 -7.24 -16.67
CA THR A 54 -2.07 -7.08 -17.10
C THR A 54 -2.99 -8.00 -16.29
N MET A 55 -2.63 -9.26 -16.15
CA MET A 55 -3.42 -10.24 -15.38
C MET A 55 -3.49 -9.88 -13.90
N GLU A 56 -2.36 -9.49 -13.33
CA GLU A 56 -2.29 -9.03 -11.94
C GLU A 56 -3.11 -7.77 -11.74
N GLY A 57 -3.04 -6.85 -12.69
CA GLY A 57 -3.82 -5.61 -12.68
C GLY A 57 -5.32 -5.86 -12.67
N GLU A 58 -5.80 -6.85 -13.42
CA GLU A 58 -7.21 -7.24 -13.43
C GLU A 58 -7.66 -7.70 -12.04
N LEU A 59 -6.82 -8.47 -11.35
CA LEU A 59 -7.12 -8.92 -9.99
C LEU A 59 -7.17 -7.75 -9.01
N ILE A 60 -6.27 -6.78 -9.15
CA ILE A 60 -6.28 -5.57 -8.33
C ILE A 60 -7.56 -4.78 -8.57
N LEU A 61 -7.90 -4.53 -9.82
CA LEU A 61 -9.06 -3.72 -10.18
C LEU A 61 -10.38 -4.36 -9.70
N LYS A 62 -10.45 -5.68 -9.65
CA LYS A 62 -11.63 -6.37 -9.12
C LYS A 62 -11.89 -6.10 -7.63
N GLN A 63 -10.87 -5.72 -6.88
CA GLN A 63 -11.00 -5.43 -5.46
C GLN A 63 -11.58 -4.03 -5.20
N LEU A 64 -11.65 -3.20 -6.23
CA LEU A 64 -12.00 -1.80 -6.08
C LEU A 64 -13.48 -1.53 -6.30
N GLN A 65 -13.97 -0.53 -5.59
CA GLN A 65 -15.28 0.09 -5.83
C GLN A 65 -15.09 1.38 -6.62
N PRO A 66 -16.07 1.82 -7.41
CA PRO A 66 -15.90 3.05 -8.22
C PRO A 66 -15.55 4.29 -7.42
N SER A 67 -16.03 4.39 -6.17
CA SER A 67 -15.79 5.54 -5.29
C SER A 67 -14.48 5.47 -4.51
N ASP A 68 -13.70 4.41 -4.67
CA ASP A 68 -12.44 4.25 -3.93
C ASP A 68 -11.40 5.28 -4.37
N THR A 69 -10.63 5.75 -3.42
CA THR A 69 -9.41 6.50 -3.69
C THR A 69 -8.25 5.50 -3.72
N LEU A 70 -7.71 5.29 -4.90
CA LEU A 70 -6.62 4.33 -5.11
C LEU A 70 -5.28 5.03 -5.11
N VAL A 71 -4.37 4.53 -4.27
CA VAL A 71 -3.01 5.05 -4.14
C VAL A 71 -2.03 3.91 -4.40
N LEU A 72 -1.17 4.08 -5.37
CA LEU A 72 -0.15 3.09 -5.70
C LEU A 72 1.15 3.41 -4.99
N LEU A 73 1.79 2.41 -4.42
CA LEU A 73 3.17 2.51 -3.95
C LEU A 73 4.06 2.20 -5.15
N ASP A 74 4.72 3.24 -5.65
CA ASP A 74 5.50 3.16 -6.90
C ASP A 74 6.74 4.04 -6.75
N GLU A 75 7.89 3.56 -7.22
CA GLU A 75 9.16 4.29 -7.11
C GLU A 75 9.14 5.65 -7.82
N HIS A 76 8.27 5.82 -8.81
CA HIS A 76 8.11 7.09 -9.54
C HIS A 76 7.03 7.99 -8.92
N GLY A 77 6.47 7.59 -7.79
CA GLY A 77 5.46 8.36 -7.09
C GLY A 77 6.04 9.54 -6.33
N LYS A 78 5.15 10.29 -5.72
CA LYS A 78 5.49 11.46 -4.92
C LYS A 78 6.22 11.02 -3.64
N GLU A 79 7.35 11.66 -3.36
CA GLU A 79 8.08 11.44 -2.11
C GLU A 79 7.60 12.46 -1.07
N LEU A 80 7.29 11.96 0.13
CA LEU A 80 6.83 12.79 1.24
C LEU A 80 7.71 12.54 2.47
N ARG A 81 7.92 13.60 3.25
CA ARG A 81 8.46 13.44 4.60
C ARG A 81 7.35 12.86 5.50
N SER A 82 7.73 12.26 6.62
CA SER A 82 6.75 11.63 7.53
C SER A 82 5.65 12.60 7.98
N ILE A 83 5.99 13.85 8.29
CA ILE A 83 5.00 14.85 8.66
C ILE A 83 4.08 15.19 7.50
N GLU A 84 4.62 15.26 6.29
CA GLU A 84 3.83 15.51 5.09
C GLU A 84 2.89 14.34 4.78
N LEU A 85 3.36 13.11 4.99
CA LEU A 85 2.51 11.92 4.84
C LEU A 85 1.34 11.95 5.84
N ALA A 86 1.61 12.36 7.07
CA ALA A 86 0.56 12.50 8.08
C ALA A 86 -0.51 13.51 7.65
N LYS A 87 -0.10 14.67 7.16
CA LYS A 87 -1.04 15.68 6.63
C LYS A 87 -1.83 15.17 5.44
N TRP A 88 -1.15 14.51 4.54
CA TRP A 88 -1.78 13.92 3.36
C TRP A 88 -2.82 12.87 3.77
N LEU A 89 -2.46 11.99 4.70
CA LEU A 89 -3.38 10.97 5.21
C LEU A 89 -4.61 11.60 5.88
N GLU A 90 -4.40 12.61 6.70
CA GLU A 90 -5.49 13.33 7.37
C GLU A 90 -6.46 13.95 6.36
N GLN A 91 -5.94 14.56 5.30
CA GLN A 91 -6.78 15.11 4.23
C GLN A 91 -7.59 14.03 3.51
N LYS A 92 -6.96 12.89 3.22
CA LYS A 92 -7.64 11.77 2.58
C LYS A 92 -8.74 11.20 3.47
N GLN A 93 -8.52 11.16 4.78
CA GLN A 93 -9.53 10.71 5.73
C GLN A 93 -10.80 11.57 5.69
N GLN A 94 -10.67 12.84 5.35
CA GLN A 94 -11.81 13.75 5.28
C GLN A 94 -12.60 13.62 3.98
N THR A 95 -11.97 13.17 2.90
CA THR A 95 -12.54 13.19 1.56
C THR A 95 -12.84 11.82 0.97
N ALA A 96 -12.10 10.79 1.37
CA ALA A 96 -12.23 9.46 0.80
C ALA A 96 -13.24 8.60 1.59
N ARG A 97 -14.06 7.82 0.89
CA ARG A 97 -14.91 6.82 1.52
C ARG A 97 -14.11 5.58 1.90
N ARG A 98 -13.33 5.10 0.95
CA ARG A 98 -12.35 4.04 1.18
C ARG A 98 -11.03 4.51 0.58
N LEU A 99 -9.97 4.40 1.34
CA LEU A 99 -8.61 4.69 0.90
C LEU A 99 -7.90 3.37 0.68
N VAL A 100 -7.53 3.08 -0.56
CA VAL A 100 -6.94 1.79 -0.94
C VAL A 100 -5.51 2.01 -1.40
N PHE A 101 -4.58 1.42 -0.68
CA PHE A 101 -3.16 1.39 -1.07
C PHE A 101 -2.86 0.04 -1.73
N VAL A 102 -2.01 0.03 -2.73
CA VAL A 102 -1.56 -1.21 -3.37
C VAL A 102 -0.05 -1.25 -3.44
N ILE A 103 0.52 -2.33 -2.94
CA ILE A 103 1.92 -2.70 -3.17
C ILE A 103 1.89 -3.80 -4.22
N GLY A 104 2.41 -3.51 -5.41
CA GLY A 104 2.37 -4.41 -6.54
C GLY A 104 3.41 -5.52 -6.49
N GLY A 105 3.38 -6.37 -7.52
CA GLY A 105 4.34 -7.43 -7.71
C GLY A 105 5.66 -6.92 -8.31
N PRO A 106 6.55 -7.85 -8.70
CA PRO A 106 7.93 -7.51 -9.08
C PRO A 106 8.07 -6.67 -10.35
N TYR A 107 7.07 -6.66 -11.21
CA TYR A 107 7.14 -5.95 -12.50
C TYR A 107 6.42 -4.61 -12.49
N GLY A 108 5.88 -4.18 -11.34
CA GLY A 108 5.11 -2.95 -11.24
C GLY A 108 3.67 -3.11 -11.67
N PHE A 109 3.04 -2.02 -12.10
CA PHE A 109 1.62 -1.98 -12.42
C PHE A 109 1.35 -1.92 -13.90
N SER A 110 0.20 -2.44 -14.32
CA SER A 110 -0.28 -2.30 -15.69
C SER A 110 -0.74 -0.86 -15.95
N GLU A 111 -0.83 -0.51 -17.22
CA GLU A 111 -1.34 0.79 -17.64
C GLU A 111 -2.77 1.05 -17.12
N ALA A 112 -3.62 0.03 -17.14
CA ALA A 112 -4.98 0.15 -16.63
C ALA A 112 -5.03 0.49 -15.14
N VAL A 113 -4.13 -0.08 -14.33
CA VAL A 113 -4.01 0.24 -12.92
C VAL A 113 -3.53 1.67 -12.72
N TYR A 114 -2.49 2.09 -13.45
CA TYR A 114 -2.03 3.48 -13.41
C TYR A 114 -3.13 4.47 -13.78
N SER A 115 -3.90 4.16 -14.82
CA SER A 115 -5.01 5.03 -15.26
C SER A 115 -6.12 5.15 -14.23
N ARG A 116 -6.37 4.09 -13.47
CA ARG A 116 -7.39 4.09 -12.42
C ARG A 116 -6.92 4.84 -11.17
N ALA A 117 -5.63 4.87 -10.90
CA ALA A 117 -5.08 5.40 -9.66
C ALA A 117 -5.35 6.91 -9.51
N ASN A 118 -5.64 7.31 -8.28
CA ASN A 118 -5.82 8.71 -7.92
C ASN A 118 -4.50 9.37 -7.52
N ASP A 119 -3.62 8.60 -6.88
CA ASP A 119 -2.32 9.09 -6.42
C ASP A 119 -1.27 7.99 -6.51
N GLN A 120 -0.01 8.39 -6.49
CA GLN A 120 1.14 7.50 -6.42
C GLN A 120 2.10 8.04 -5.37
N LEU A 121 2.53 7.18 -4.46
CA LEU A 121 3.50 7.53 -3.42
C LEU A 121 4.75 6.67 -3.54
N SER A 122 5.91 7.29 -3.39
CA SER A 122 7.18 6.59 -3.26
C SER A 122 7.65 6.68 -1.82
N LEU A 123 7.96 5.53 -1.22
CA LEU A 123 8.49 5.49 0.15
C LEU A 123 9.96 5.89 0.20
N SER A 124 10.70 5.71 -0.89
CA SER A 124 12.11 6.00 -0.97
C SER A 124 12.60 5.87 -2.42
N ARG A 125 13.72 6.50 -2.73
CA ARG A 125 14.45 6.28 -3.98
C ARG A 125 15.23 4.96 -3.94
N LEU A 126 15.42 4.40 -2.75
CA LEU A 126 16.03 3.09 -2.61
C LEU A 126 15.01 2.01 -2.99
N THR A 127 15.52 0.91 -3.52
CA THR A 127 14.69 -0.26 -3.84
C THR A 127 14.59 -1.15 -2.61
N PHE A 128 13.37 -1.50 -2.24
CA PHE A 128 13.12 -2.50 -1.20
C PHE A 128 12.74 -3.84 -1.84
N SER A 129 13.05 -4.95 -1.16
CA SER A 129 12.39 -6.19 -1.52
C SER A 129 10.89 -6.02 -1.30
N HIS A 130 10.05 -6.72 -2.07
CA HIS A 130 8.62 -6.55 -1.87
C HIS A 130 8.06 -7.24 -0.63
N GLN A 131 8.86 -7.99 0.09
CA GLN A 131 8.52 -8.45 1.43
C GLN A 131 8.78 -7.35 2.45
N MET A 132 9.95 -6.69 2.38
CA MET A 132 10.36 -5.63 3.31
C MET A 132 9.51 -4.38 3.16
N VAL A 133 9.16 -3.99 1.94
CA VAL A 133 8.40 -2.75 1.71
C VAL A 133 7.05 -2.77 2.42
N ARG A 134 6.47 -3.93 2.59
CA ARG A 134 5.21 -4.11 3.32
C ARG A 134 5.33 -3.69 4.78
N LEU A 135 6.44 -4.08 5.41
CA LEU A 135 6.74 -3.71 6.79
C LEU A 135 7.02 -2.22 6.91
N VAL A 136 7.85 -1.68 6.02
CA VAL A 136 8.17 -0.24 5.99
C VAL A 136 6.89 0.58 5.82
N PHE A 137 6.03 0.20 4.89
CA PHE A 137 4.77 0.91 4.64
C PHE A 137 3.86 0.91 5.86
N THR A 138 3.63 -0.24 6.48
CA THR A 138 2.74 -0.33 7.65
C THR A 138 3.29 0.48 8.82
N GLU A 139 4.60 0.45 9.03
CA GLU A 139 5.23 1.28 10.06
C GLU A 139 5.01 2.78 9.77
N GLN A 140 5.15 3.21 8.52
CA GLN A 140 4.95 4.62 8.16
C GLN A 140 3.49 5.07 8.32
N ILE A 141 2.53 4.23 8.02
CA ILE A 141 1.11 4.55 8.27
C ILE A 141 0.83 4.64 9.77
N TYR A 142 1.38 3.72 10.57
CA TYR A 142 1.28 3.81 12.02
C TYR A 142 1.88 5.14 12.52
N ARG A 143 3.09 5.48 12.04
CA ARG A 143 3.76 6.75 12.38
C ARG A 143 2.89 7.96 12.05
N ALA A 144 2.29 7.96 10.86
CA ALA A 144 1.39 9.02 10.43
C ALA A 144 0.19 9.16 11.39
N CYS A 145 -0.39 8.03 11.79
CA CYS A 145 -1.50 8.04 12.77
C CYS A 145 -1.09 8.67 14.10
N THR A 146 0.11 8.36 14.59
CA THR A 146 0.62 8.95 15.85
C THR A 146 0.86 10.44 15.71
N ILE A 147 1.37 10.89 14.58
CA ILE A 147 1.59 12.33 14.31
C ILE A 147 0.25 13.08 14.31
N ILE A 148 -0.76 12.54 13.64
CA ILE A 148 -2.10 13.13 13.58
C ILE A 148 -2.68 13.31 14.97
N LYS A 149 -2.44 12.35 15.87
CA LYS A 149 -2.93 12.40 17.26
C LYS A 149 -2.02 13.18 18.21
N GLY A 150 -0.88 13.67 17.74
CA GLY A 150 0.05 14.42 18.59
C GLY A 150 0.80 13.55 19.60
N GLU A 151 0.95 12.27 19.35
CA GLU A 151 1.64 11.33 20.23
C GLU A 151 3.15 11.32 19.96
N PRO A 152 3.99 10.96 20.97
CA PRO A 152 5.44 11.16 20.90
C PRO A 152 6.22 10.02 20.21
N TYR A 153 5.64 9.28 19.29
CA TYR A 153 6.34 8.22 18.58
C TYR A 153 7.35 8.77 17.56
N HIS A 154 6.96 9.82 16.83
CA HIS A 154 7.81 10.44 15.81
C HIS A 154 8.63 11.59 16.40
N HIS A 155 9.91 11.63 16.03
CA HIS A 155 10.84 12.72 16.38
C HIS A 155 11.43 13.30 15.10
N GLU A 156 11.37 14.62 14.97
CA GLU A 156 12.02 15.34 13.88
C GLU A 156 13.14 16.21 14.33
#